data_e56766a57b1542a16cb6abc100981a21
#
_entry.id   e56766a57b1542a16cb6abc100981a21
#
_cell.length_a   1.000
_cell.length_b   1.000
_cell.length_c   1.000
_cell.angle_alpha   90.00
_cell.angle_beta   90.00
_cell.angle_gamma   90.00
#
_symmetry.space_group_name_H-M   'P 1'
#
loop_
_entity.id
_entity.type
_entity.pdbx_description
1 polymer ?
#
loop_
_entity_poly.entity_id
_entity_poly.type
_entity_poly.pdbx_seq_one_letter_code
_entity_poly.pdbx_strand_id
1 'polypeptide(L)'
;MGPDGALYISDDWHGRIWRVTYRGDPNAQVTAALSPKVAATTSGEPGPPEGIHPEAGRLASLSVPPGATPDQVLLGGRIFNGEAAGGTCLGCHGYDAKGSPQAPALDTGKWLDSDGSLSGITRTITDGVEKPKHFSVPMPARGGAPLSDSDVAAVAAYVWAVGHPAGK
;
A
#
# COMPACT_ATOMS: atom_id res chain seq x y z
N MET A 1 18.32 -3.46 -19.08
CA MET A 1 19.18 -2.35 -19.51
C MET A 1 18.90 -2.08 -20.98
N GLY A 2 18.90 -0.82 -21.38
CA GLY A 2 18.73 -0.45 -22.78
C GLY A 2 19.98 -0.78 -23.62
N PRO A 3 19.88 -0.69 -24.95
CA PRO A 3 21.00 -0.98 -25.87
C PRO A 3 22.19 -0.03 -25.69
N ASP A 4 21.98 1.09 -25.02
CA ASP A 4 22.99 2.11 -24.66
C ASP A 4 23.62 1.89 -23.27
N GLY A 5 23.31 0.76 -22.62
CA GLY A 5 23.79 0.44 -21.27
C GLY A 5 23.11 1.23 -20.15
N ALA A 6 22.12 2.06 -20.44
CA ALA A 6 21.38 2.79 -19.43
C ALA A 6 20.30 1.92 -18.76
N LEU A 7 19.98 2.23 -17.50
CA LEU A 7 18.81 1.71 -16.83
C LEU A 7 17.63 2.63 -17.11
N TYR A 8 16.53 2.08 -17.59
CA TYR A 8 15.28 2.81 -17.78
C TYR A 8 14.29 2.39 -16.70
N ILE A 9 13.70 3.36 -16.02
CA ILE A 9 12.73 3.16 -14.97
C ILE A 9 11.44 3.87 -15.40
N SER A 10 10.34 3.12 -15.54
CA SER A 10 9.02 3.72 -15.75
C SER A 10 8.48 4.30 -14.46
N ASP A 11 7.92 5.48 -14.54
CA ASP A 11 7.15 6.13 -13.50
C ASP A 11 5.72 6.26 -14.03
N ASP A 12 4.93 5.25 -13.77
CA ASP A 12 3.57 5.13 -14.31
C ASP A 12 2.64 6.21 -13.73
N TRP A 13 2.98 6.71 -12.54
CA TRP A 13 2.20 7.76 -11.87
C TRP A 13 2.29 9.11 -12.59
N HIS A 14 3.49 9.47 -13.08
CA HIS A 14 3.72 10.75 -13.75
C HIS A 14 3.82 10.60 -15.27
N GLY A 15 3.64 9.40 -15.81
CA GLY A 15 3.79 9.11 -17.23
C GLY A 15 5.21 9.43 -17.74
N ARG A 16 6.23 9.15 -16.94
CA ARG A 16 7.64 9.46 -17.25
C ARG A 16 8.46 8.20 -17.37
N ILE A 17 9.54 8.30 -18.12
CA ILE A 17 10.60 7.29 -18.16
C ILE A 17 11.89 7.97 -17.74
N TRP A 18 12.48 7.49 -16.66
CA TRP A 18 13.77 7.95 -16.18
C TRP A 18 14.87 7.16 -16.88
N ARG A 19 15.84 7.86 -17.46
CA ARG A 19 17.05 7.27 -18.02
C ARG A 19 18.20 7.53 -17.05
N VAL A 20 18.69 6.48 -16.43
CA VAL A 20 19.81 6.53 -15.48
C VAL A 20 21.06 5.98 -16.14
N THR A 21 22.10 6.79 -16.24
CA THR A 21 23.40 6.40 -16.81
C THR A 21 24.45 6.37 -15.72
N TYR A 22 25.29 5.33 -15.73
CA TYR A 22 26.45 5.25 -14.88
C TYR A 22 27.62 6.00 -15.53
N ARG A 23 28.27 6.90 -14.80
CA ARG A 23 29.46 7.65 -15.25
C ARG A 23 30.72 7.27 -14.49
N GLY A 24 30.72 6.11 -13.85
CA GLY A 24 31.89 5.58 -13.14
C GLY A 24 32.82 4.77 -14.06
N ASP A 25 33.91 4.27 -13.50
CA ASP A 25 34.82 3.37 -14.20
C ASP A 25 34.09 2.05 -14.54
N PRO A 26 33.93 1.68 -15.83
CA PRO A 26 33.27 0.46 -16.24
C PRO A 26 33.99 -0.80 -15.76
N ASN A 27 35.27 -0.70 -15.37
CA ASN A 27 36.09 -1.78 -14.86
C ASN A 27 36.21 -1.74 -13.31
N ALA A 28 35.60 -0.76 -12.65
CA ALA A 28 35.56 -0.76 -11.22
C ALA A 28 34.88 -2.07 -10.75
N GLN A 29 35.64 -2.96 -10.15
CA GLN A 29 35.06 -4.09 -9.46
C GLN A 29 34.12 -3.53 -8.40
N VAL A 30 32.83 -3.77 -8.59
CA VAL A 30 31.85 -3.59 -7.52
C VAL A 30 32.24 -4.63 -6.48
N THR A 31 33.18 -4.28 -5.62
CA THR A 31 33.35 -4.98 -4.35
C THR A 31 32.05 -4.76 -3.62
N ALA A 32 31.18 -5.75 -3.77
CA ALA A 32 29.83 -5.73 -3.26
C ALA A 32 29.84 -5.68 -1.73
N ALA A 33 30.06 -4.51 -1.20
CA ALA A 33 29.48 -4.15 0.08
C ALA A 33 28.05 -3.66 -0.19
N LEU A 34 27.24 -4.46 -0.87
CA LEU A 34 25.78 -4.35 -0.85
C LEU A 34 25.23 -5.06 0.39
N SER A 35 25.95 -4.96 1.50
CA SER A 35 25.26 -4.95 2.77
C SER A 35 24.80 -3.52 2.96
N PRO A 36 23.50 -3.22 2.94
CA PRO A 36 23.05 -2.03 3.61
C PRO A 36 23.45 -2.26 5.08
N LYS A 37 24.59 -1.74 5.48
CA LYS A 37 24.84 -1.46 6.87
C LYS A 37 23.81 -0.40 7.21
N VAL A 38 22.60 -0.84 7.52
CA VAL A 38 21.68 -0.06 8.34
C VAL A 38 22.46 0.09 9.62
N ALA A 39 23.23 1.17 9.70
CA ALA A 39 23.75 1.62 10.96
C ALA A 39 22.49 1.79 11.81
N ALA A 40 22.35 0.95 12.82
CA ALA A 40 21.47 1.24 13.91
C ALA A 40 21.98 2.56 14.49
N THR A 41 21.42 3.68 14.07
CA THR A 41 21.64 4.97 14.66
C THR A 41 20.96 4.94 16.01
N THR A 42 21.70 4.52 17.02
CA THR A 42 21.40 4.73 18.44
C THR A 42 21.72 6.19 18.82
N SER A 43 21.28 7.14 18.07
CA SER A 43 21.39 8.54 18.43
C SER A 43 20.21 9.25 17.76
N GLY A 44 19.38 9.84 18.59
CA GLY A 44 18.17 10.62 18.32
C GLY A 44 18.19 11.64 17.20
N GLU A 45 18.77 11.33 16.07
CA GLU A 45 18.46 12.02 14.83
C GLU A 45 17.09 11.57 14.37
N PRO A 46 16.20 12.49 14.03
CA PRO A 46 14.98 12.15 13.37
C PRO A 46 15.39 11.32 12.14
N GLY A 47 14.90 10.08 12.04
CA GLY A 47 15.01 9.28 10.84
C GLY A 47 14.57 10.11 9.63
N PRO A 48 14.92 9.70 8.39
CA PRO A 48 14.42 10.37 7.20
C PRO A 48 12.92 10.56 7.42
N PRO A 49 12.37 11.75 7.16
CA PRO A 49 10.99 12.03 7.49
C PRO A 49 10.14 10.86 6.97
N GLU A 50 9.48 10.15 7.89
CA GLU A 50 8.42 9.22 7.55
C GLU A 50 7.37 10.05 6.84
N GLY A 51 7.43 10.11 5.56
CA GLY A 51 6.59 11.07 4.88
C GLY A 51 7.05 11.35 3.49
N ILE A 52 7.85 10.45 2.94
CA ILE A 52 8.07 10.42 1.50
C ILE A 52 6.77 9.99 0.81
N HIS A 53 5.85 9.36 1.51
CA HIS A 53 4.52 9.11 1.00
C HIS A 53 3.62 10.32 1.33
N PRO A 54 2.99 10.96 0.31
CA PRO A 54 2.01 12.04 0.52
C PRO A 54 0.87 11.65 1.47
N GLU A 55 0.71 10.34 1.69
CA GLU A 55 -0.31 9.71 2.51
C GLU A 55 -0.01 9.66 4.01
N ALA A 56 1.27 9.74 4.42
CA ALA A 56 1.62 9.56 5.83
C ALA A 56 0.94 10.58 6.74
N GLY A 57 0.79 11.83 6.27
CA GLY A 57 0.04 12.86 6.99
C GLY A 57 -1.47 12.61 7.04
N ARG A 58 -2.04 11.95 6.03
CA ARG A 58 -3.46 11.58 5.99
C ARG A 58 -3.77 10.40 6.87
N LEU A 59 -2.88 9.41 6.94
CA LEU A 59 -3.05 8.23 7.79
C LEU A 59 -3.17 8.62 9.27
N ALA A 60 -2.42 9.62 9.72
CA ALA A 60 -2.47 10.12 11.09
C ALA A 60 -3.80 10.82 11.44
N SER A 61 -4.59 11.25 10.45
CA SER A 61 -5.88 11.92 10.65
C SER A 61 -7.09 11.00 10.47
N LEU A 62 -6.89 9.71 10.20
CA LEU A 62 -7.98 8.76 10.02
C LEU A 62 -8.66 8.39 11.33
N SER A 63 -9.97 8.18 11.25
CA SER A 63 -10.74 7.65 12.38
C SER A 63 -10.31 6.22 12.70
N VAL A 64 -10.21 5.89 13.99
CA VAL A 64 -9.90 4.53 14.42
C VAL A 64 -11.20 3.76 14.63
N PRO A 65 -11.40 2.61 13.97
CA PRO A 65 -12.62 1.82 14.17
C PRO A 65 -12.69 1.26 15.61
N PRO A 66 -13.90 1.06 16.14
CA PRO A 66 -14.08 0.43 17.44
C PRO A 66 -13.40 -0.94 17.50
N GLY A 67 -12.56 -1.15 18.52
CA GLY A 67 -11.83 -2.40 18.72
C GLY A 67 -10.50 -2.51 17.98
N ALA A 68 -10.11 -1.50 17.22
CA ALA A 68 -8.79 -1.41 16.62
C ALA A 68 -7.91 -0.35 17.32
N THR A 69 -6.63 -0.33 17.00
CA THR A 69 -5.67 0.67 17.48
C THR A 69 -5.20 1.60 16.35
N PRO A 70 -4.71 2.81 16.64
CA PRO A 70 -4.09 3.67 15.63
C PRO A 70 -2.97 2.96 14.86
N ASP A 71 -2.14 2.19 15.55
CA ASP A 71 -1.02 1.44 14.93
C ASP A 71 -1.52 0.38 13.95
N GLN A 72 -2.66 -0.26 14.23
CA GLN A 72 -3.28 -1.18 13.27
C GLN A 72 -3.75 -0.46 12.02
N VAL A 73 -4.35 0.73 12.15
CA VAL A 73 -4.75 1.55 10.98
C VAL A 73 -3.54 1.94 10.15
N LEU A 74 -2.45 2.40 10.81
CA LEU A 74 -1.20 2.76 10.13
C LEU A 74 -0.57 1.55 9.41
N LEU A 75 -0.48 0.41 10.10
CA LEU A 75 0.02 -0.83 9.51
C LEU A 75 -0.84 -1.25 8.31
N GLY A 76 -2.16 -1.18 8.46
CA GLY A 76 -3.11 -1.50 7.40
C GLY A 76 -2.92 -0.63 6.16
N GLY A 77 -2.68 0.65 6.32
CA GLY A 77 -2.34 1.57 5.23
C GLY A 77 -1.06 1.17 4.50
N ARG A 78 -0.01 0.82 5.25
CA ARG A 78 1.26 0.34 4.67
C ARG A 78 1.09 -0.96 3.91
N ILE A 79 0.30 -1.91 4.43
CA ILE A 79 0.01 -3.16 3.73
C ILE A 79 -0.81 -2.88 2.48
N PHE A 80 -1.84 -2.03 2.56
CA PHE A 80 -2.67 -1.65 1.43
C PHE A 80 -1.86 -1.06 0.28
N ASN A 81 -0.89 -0.21 0.61
CA ASN A 81 -0.01 0.46 -0.35
C ASN A 81 1.18 -0.40 -0.82
N GLY A 82 1.29 -1.64 -0.39
CA GLY A 82 2.38 -2.54 -0.80
C GLY A 82 3.71 -2.33 -0.06
N GLU A 83 3.71 -1.56 1.01
CA GLU A 83 4.90 -1.22 1.79
C GLU A 83 5.22 -2.26 2.87
N ALA A 84 4.27 -3.12 3.19
CA ALA A 84 4.42 -4.16 4.19
C ALA A 84 3.68 -5.45 3.78
N ALA A 85 4.10 -6.59 4.34
CA ALA A 85 3.49 -7.92 4.22
C ALA A 85 3.17 -8.37 2.77
N GLY A 86 3.79 -7.75 1.77
CA GLY A 86 3.53 -8.05 0.35
C GLY A 86 2.11 -7.70 -0.12
N GLY A 87 1.46 -6.75 0.53
CA GLY A 87 0.10 -6.31 0.15
C GLY A 87 0.04 -5.79 -1.28
N THR A 88 -1.10 -5.96 -1.93
CA THR A 88 -1.30 -5.62 -3.35
C THR A 88 -2.59 -4.83 -3.61
N CYS A 89 -3.27 -4.40 -2.57
CA CYS A 89 -4.61 -3.80 -2.63
C CYS A 89 -4.67 -2.55 -3.53
N LEU A 90 -3.63 -1.71 -3.43
CA LEU A 90 -3.44 -0.51 -4.22
C LEU A 90 -3.56 -0.77 -5.73
N GLY A 91 -3.05 -1.91 -6.23
CA GLY A 91 -3.03 -2.23 -7.66
C GLY A 91 -4.43 -2.25 -8.29
N CYS A 92 -5.44 -2.64 -7.52
CA CYS A 92 -6.83 -2.66 -7.97
C CYS A 92 -7.63 -1.46 -7.42
N HIS A 93 -7.52 -1.16 -6.12
CA HIS A 93 -8.32 -0.12 -5.48
C HIS A 93 -7.77 1.29 -5.62
N GLY A 94 -6.63 1.45 -6.30
CA GLY A 94 -6.02 2.74 -6.58
C GLY A 94 -5.38 3.40 -5.34
N TYR A 95 -4.60 4.43 -5.58
CA TYR A 95 -4.07 5.29 -4.52
C TYR A 95 -5.22 5.92 -3.74
N ASP A 96 -5.03 6.06 -2.44
CA ASP A 96 -6.04 6.64 -1.55
C ASP A 96 -7.35 5.85 -1.51
N ALA A 97 -7.36 4.61 -1.97
CA ALA A 97 -8.56 3.78 -2.04
C ALA A 97 -9.69 4.43 -2.89
N LYS A 98 -9.34 5.27 -3.86
CA LYS A 98 -10.30 5.99 -4.74
C LYS A 98 -10.88 5.14 -5.85
N GLY A 99 -10.48 3.88 -5.91
CA GLY A 99 -10.96 2.96 -6.92
C GLY A 99 -10.22 3.09 -8.25
N SER A 100 -10.59 2.21 -9.15
CA SER A 100 -10.09 2.14 -10.53
C SER A 100 -11.17 1.51 -11.42
N PRO A 101 -10.93 1.35 -12.72
CA PRO A 101 -11.82 0.56 -13.57
C PRO A 101 -11.93 -0.92 -13.17
N GLN A 102 -11.04 -1.42 -12.31
CA GLN A 102 -10.96 -2.82 -11.89
C GLN A 102 -11.64 -3.09 -10.54
N ALA A 103 -11.68 -2.09 -9.64
CA ALA A 103 -12.20 -2.25 -8.29
C ALA A 103 -12.83 -0.96 -7.74
N PRO A 104 -13.79 -1.08 -6.79
CA PRO A 104 -14.51 0.07 -6.26
C PRO A 104 -13.62 1.01 -5.45
N ALA A 105 -14.05 2.27 -5.38
CA ALA A 105 -13.59 3.23 -4.39
C ALA A 105 -14.05 2.79 -3.00
N LEU A 106 -13.15 2.85 -2.02
CA LEU A 106 -13.40 2.46 -0.63
C LEU A 106 -13.51 3.68 0.31
N ASP A 107 -13.13 4.87 -0.17
CA ASP A 107 -13.15 6.13 0.58
C ASP A 107 -14.52 6.82 0.59
N THR A 108 -15.50 6.24 -0.07
CA THR A 108 -16.84 6.85 -0.24
C THR A 108 -17.84 6.45 0.85
N GLY A 109 -17.51 5.42 1.64
CA GLY A 109 -18.46 4.80 2.59
C GLY A 109 -19.59 4.01 1.91
N LYS A 110 -19.51 3.80 0.58
CA LYS A 110 -20.48 2.98 -0.18
C LYS A 110 -19.92 1.59 -0.39
N TRP A 111 -20.49 0.62 0.30
CA TRP A 111 -20.05 -0.76 0.29
C TRP A 111 -20.86 -1.58 -0.71
N LEU A 112 -20.20 -2.25 -1.64
CA LEU A 112 -20.85 -3.04 -2.69
C LEU A 112 -21.01 -4.51 -2.29
N ASP A 113 -19.94 -5.10 -1.73
CA ASP A 113 -19.85 -6.51 -1.37
C ASP A 113 -19.56 -6.74 0.12
N SER A 114 -19.74 -5.71 0.95
CA SER A 114 -19.62 -5.71 2.41
C SER A 114 -20.76 -4.89 3.00
N ASP A 115 -21.05 -5.05 4.29
CA ASP A 115 -21.98 -4.21 5.05
C ASP A 115 -21.32 -2.94 5.62
N GLY A 116 -20.02 -2.77 5.40
CA GLY A 116 -19.24 -1.63 5.89
C GLY A 116 -18.83 -1.72 7.35
N SER A 117 -19.27 -2.74 8.08
CA SER A 117 -18.77 -3.02 9.43
C SER A 117 -17.32 -3.52 9.36
N LEU A 118 -16.55 -3.31 10.44
CA LEU A 118 -15.18 -3.82 10.51
C LEU A 118 -15.13 -5.34 10.26
N SER A 119 -16.08 -6.09 10.83
CA SER A 119 -16.18 -7.55 10.64
C SER A 119 -16.58 -7.93 9.21
N GLY A 120 -17.47 -7.17 8.58
CA GLY A 120 -17.87 -7.38 7.18
C GLY A 120 -16.72 -7.12 6.23
N ILE A 121 -15.96 -6.04 6.43
CA ILE A 121 -14.75 -5.71 5.66
C ILE A 121 -13.70 -6.80 5.86
N THR A 122 -13.44 -7.21 7.10
CA THR A 122 -12.49 -8.31 7.41
C THR A 122 -12.84 -9.57 6.65
N ARG A 123 -14.12 -9.98 6.68
CA ARG A 123 -14.60 -11.16 5.95
C ARG A 123 -14.40 -11.01 4.44
N THR A 124 -14.79 -9.86 3.88
CA THR A 124 -14.61 -9.60 2.45
C THR A 124 -13.15 -9.69 2.02
N ILE A 125 -12.21 -9.19 2.82
CA ILE A 125 -10.78 -9.31 2.54
C ILE A 125 -10.31 -10.76 2.67
N THR A 126 -10.77 -11.47 3.71
CA THR A 126 -10.37 -12.86 3.96
C THR A 126 -10.82 -13.79 2.82
N ASP A 127 -12.07 -13.68 2.43
CA ASP A 127 -12.71 -14.60 1.49
C ASP A 127 -12.53 -14.16 0.04
N GLY A 128 -12.30 -12.87 -0.20
CA GLY A 128 -12.36 -12.27 -1.52
C GLY A 128 -13.79 -12.09 -2.02
N VAL A 129 -13.91 -11.71 -3.29
CA VAL A 129 -15.20 -11.56 -4.00
C VAL A 129 -15.09 -12.22 -5.37
N GLU A 130 -15.57 -13.44 -5.49
CA GLU A 130 -15.47 -14.21 -6.73
C GLU A 130 -16.32 -13.61 -7.87
N LYS A 131 -17.49 -13.07 -7.53
CA LYS A 131 -18.43 -12.46 -8.47
C LYS A 131 -18.85 -11.07 -8.02
N PRO A 132 -18.01 -10.04 -8.28
CA PRO A 132 -18.34 -8.68 -7.92
C PRO A 132 -19.62 -8.19 -8.62
N LYS A 133 -20.43 -7.40 -7.92
CA LYS A 133 -21.72 -6.92 -8.46
C LYS A 133 -21.58 -5.95 -9.64
N HIS A 134 -20.51 -5.15 -9.65
CA HIS A 134 -20.35 -4.04 -10.60
C HIS A 134 -19.01 -4.03 -11.34
N PHE A 135 -18.13 -4.97 -11.05
CA PHE A 135 -16.80 -5.06 -11.66
C PHE A 135 -16.61 -6.43 -12.30
N SER A 136 -15.82 -6.50 -13.35
CA SER A 136 -15.54 -7.75 -14.06
C SER A 136 -14.37 -8.53 -13.48
N VAL A 137 -13.54 -7.87 -12.66
CA VAL A 137 -12.34 -8.49 -12.08
C VAL A 137 -12.68 -9.00 -10.68
N PRO A 138 -12.56 -10.32 -10.41
CA PRO A 138 -12.71 -10.86 -9.07
C PRO A 138 -11.69 -10.30 -8.10
N MET A 139 -12.08 -10.10 -6.84
CA MET A 139 -11.13 -9.82 -5.77
C MET A 139 -10.65 -11.16 -5.19
N PRO A 140 -9.38 -11.50 -5.31
CA PRO A 140 -8.87 -12.73 -4.71
C PRO A 140 -8.88 -12.64 -3.18
N ALA A 141 -9.00 -13.79 -2.52
CA ALA A 141 -8.85 -13.89 -1.06
C ALA A 141 -7.54 -13.21 -0.63
N ARG A 142 -7.61 -12.40 0.42
CA ARG A 142 -6.48 -11.62 0.97
C ARG A 142 -5.77 -10.73 -0.07
N GLY A 143 -6.49 -10.32 -1.13
CA GLY A 143 -5.91 -9.55 -2.23
C GLY A 143 -4.89 -10.36 -3.06
N GLY A 144 -4.83 -11.68 -2.91
CA GLY A 144 -3.82 -12.54 -3.55
C GLY A 144 -2.45 -12.52 -2.87
N ALA A 145 -2.32 -11.87 -1.72
CA ALA A 145 -1.08 -11.78 -0.95
C ALA A 145 -1.06 -12.76 0.23
N PRO A 146 0.11 -13.18 0.72
CA PRO A 146 0.24 -14.12 1.83
C PRO A 146 0.03 -13.44 3.21
N LEU A 147 -1.06 -12.68 3.34
CA LEU A 147 -1.37 -11.95 4.55
C LEU A 147 -1.77 -12.90 5.69
N SER A 148 -1.26 -12.66 6.89
CA SER A 148 -1.75 -13.30 8.12
C SER A 148 -3.12 -12.74 8.53
N ASP A 149 -3.78 -13.37 9.50
CA ASP A 149 -5.05 -12.84 10.03
C ASP A 149 -4.87 -11.48 10.71
N SER A 150 -3.72 -11.24 11.34
CA SER A 150 -3.38 -9.93 11.91
C SER A 150 -3.17 -8.86 10.84
N ASP A 151 -2.58 -9.22 9.70
CA ASP A 151 -2.43 -8.29 8.57
C ASP A 151 -3.79 -7.95 7.95
N VAL A 152 -4.66 -8.96 7.79
CA VAL A 152 -6.03 -8.75 7.32
C VAL A 152 -6.80 -7.84 8.26
N ALA A 153 -6.69 -8.04 9.58
CA ALA A 153 -7.32 -7.17 10.56
C ALA A 153 -6.81 -5.72 10.47
N ALA A 154 -5.52 -5.54 10.25
CA ALA A 154 -4.92 -4.22 10.06
C ALA A 154 -5.43 -3.56 8.77
N VAL A 155 -5.43 -4.27 7.64
CA VAL A 155 -5.97 -3.74 6.37
C VAL A 155 -7.45 -3.40 6.51
N ALA A 156 -8.24 -4.26 7.18
CA ALA A 156 -9.66 -3.99 7.43
C ALA A 156 -9.87 -2.71 8.26
N ALA A 157 -9.03 -2.48 9.28
CA ALA A 157 -9.08 -1.27 10.08
C ALA A 157 -8.78 -0.02 9.24
N TYR A 158 -7.79 -0.08 8.36
CA TYR A 158 -7.49 1.01 7.42
C TYR A 158 -8.63 1.25 6.42
N VAL A 159 -9.13 0.20 5.78
CA VAL A 159 -10.24 0.30 4.82
C VAL A 159 -11.49 0.89 5.48
N TRP A 160 -11.79 0.46 6.71
CA TRP A 160 -12.87 1.07 7.48
C TRP A 160 -12.62 2.56 7.72
N ALA A 161 -11.41 2.92 8.12
CA ALA A 161 -11.03 4.29 8.45
C ALA A 161 -11.15 5.25 7.25
N VAL A 162 -10.71 4.84 6.06
CA VAL A 162 -10.85 5.66 4.84
C VAL A 162 -12.31 5.80 4.39
N GLY A 163 -13.13 4.78 4.62
CA GLY A 163 -14.57 4.81 4.31
C GLY A 163 -15.41 5.58 5.32
N HIS A 164 -14.85 5.94 6.49
CA HIS A 164 -15.52 6.68 7.56
C HIS A 164 -14.71 7.94 7.95
N PRO A 165 -14.55 8.90 7.03
CA PRO A 165 -13.77 10.09 7.32
C PRO A 165 -14.34 10.85 8.52
N ALA A 166 -13.45 11.34 9.39
CA ALA A 166 -13.83 12.15 10.54
C ALA A 166 -14.56 13.41 10.07
N GLY A 167 -15.79 13.62 10.53
CA GLY A 167 -16.53 14.88 10.32
C GLY A 167 -17.59 14.86 9.22
N LYS A 168 -18.15 13.71 8.87
CA LYS A 168 -19.44 13.63 8.14
C LYS A 168 -20.53 13.11 9.04
#